data_fd69141c830cbfd45509c7c43097a535
#
_entry.id   fd69141c830cbfd45509c7c43097a535
#
_cell.length_a   1.000
_cell.length_b   1.000
_cell.length_c   1.000
_cell.angle_alpha   90.00
_cell.angle_beta   90.00
_cell.angle_gamma   90.00
#
_symmetry.space_group_name_H-M   'P 1'
#
loop_
_entity.id
_entity.type
_entity.pdbx_description
1 polymer ?
#
loop_
_entity_poly.entity_id
_entity_poly.type
_entity_poly.pdbx_seq_one_letter_code
_entity_poly.pdbx_strand_id
1 'polypeptide(L)'
;MEWDGISKGRGRANVRVPQGSPLPPVIFLIFIKPILEEMESKLTAELQTDIEISPYVDDMLVGILDKDKKGDMKAKLNQANMTVNQIAAKWTLPIEKDKHKTIVFNLGGSGSGKRKNRVEVERVKWLGRILDETLEFDHHWKSHMDKARKLLGALSGIGSS
;
A
#
# COMPACT_ATOMS: atom_id res chain seq x y z
N MET A 1 -47.12 14.13 18.22
CA MET A 1 -46.24 14.02 17.04
C MET A 1 -45.79 12.57 16.99
N GLU A 2 -46.57 11.74 16.31
CA GLU A 2 -46.32 10.29 16.21
C GLU A 2 -45.29 10.02 15.13
N TRP A 3 -44.28 9.26 15.47
CA TRP A 3 -43.28 8.72 14.52
C TRP A 3 -43.72 7.33 14.08
N ASP A 4 -44.64 7.28 13.13
CA ASP A 4 -45.00 6.05 12.43
C ASP A 4 -44.05 5.86 11.25
N GLY A 5 -43.39 4.73 11.22
CA GLY A 5 -42.72 4.30 9.99
C GLY A 5 -41.33 3.68 10.11
N ILE A 6 -41.10 2.82 11.11
CA ILE A 6 -39.99 1.86 10.98
C ILE A 6 -40.50 0.65 10.20
N SER A 7 -40.42 0.70 8.88
CA SER A 7 -40.58 -0.49 8.06
C SER A 7 -39.46 -1.47 8.38
N LYS A 8 -39.79 -2.62 8.97
CA LYS A 8 -38.90 -3.75 9.17
C LYS A 8 -38.54 -4.43 7.83
N GLY A 9 -37.91 -3.70 6.93
CA GLY A 9 -37.19 -4.29 5.85
C GLY A 9 -35.84 -4.80 6.39
N ARG A 10 -35.67 -6.13 6.49
CA ARG A 10 -34.31 -6.73 6.61
C ARG A 10 -33.55 -6.42 5.34
N GLY A 11 -33.13 -5.17 5.18
CA GLY A 11 -32.12 -4.81 4.19
C GLY A 11 -30.84 -5.55 4.57
N ARG A 12 -30.33 -6.39 3.66
CA ARG A 12 -28.94 -6.84 3.75
C ARG A 12 -28.12 -5.57 3.91
N ALA A 13 -27.48 -5.40 5.06
CA ALA A 13 -26.51 -4.35 5.24
C ALA A 13 -25.42 -4.59 4.19
N ASN A 14 -25.48 -3.85 3.08
CA ASN A 14 -24.33 -3.75 2.20
C ASN A 14 -23.21 -3.18 3.06
N VAL A 15 -22.13 -3.93 3.21
CA VAL A 15 -20.93 -3.57 3.97
C VAL A 15 -20.17 -2.43 3.26
N ARG A 16 -20.91 -1.45 2.74
CA ARG A 16 -20.36 -0.28 2.05
C ARG A 16 -20.79 0.96 2.82
N VAL A 17 -19.78 1.76 3.14
CA VAL A 17 -20.02 3.06 3.77
C VAL A 17 -20.61 4.00 2.72
N PRO A 18 -21.67 4.79 3.05
CA PRO A 18 -22.31 5.69 2.10
C PRO A 18 -21.30 6.67 1.47
N GLN A 19 -21.27 6.75 0.14
CA GLN A 19 -20.42 7.71 -0.58
C GLN A 19 -21.00 9.12 -0.40
N GLY A 20 -20.11 10.11 -0.19
CA GLY A 20 -20.49 11.52 -0.12
C GLY A 20 -20.64 12.10 1.29
N SER A 21 -20.52 11.30 2.35
CA SER A 21 -20.43 11.79 3.73
C SER A 21 -18.98 11.92 4.18
N PRO A 22 -18.59 12.86 5.05
CA PRO A 22 -17.25 12.92 5.67
C PRO A 22 -17.02 11.81 6.72
N LEU A 23 -18.08 11.13 7.14
CA LEU A 23 -18.05 10.09 8.17
C LEU A 23 -17.34 8.78 7.75
N PRO A 24 -17.42 8.30 6.47
CA PRO A 24 -16.80 7.08 6.03
C PRO A 24 -15.32 6.94 6.35
N PRO A 25 -14.46 7.92 6.07
CA PRO A 25 -13.02 7.81 6.40
C PRO A 25 -12.76 7.64 7.89
N VAL A 26 -13.53 8.31 8.74
CA VAL A 26 -13.39 8.23 10.21
C VAL A 26 -13.78 6.84 10.70
N ILE A 27 -14.94 6.31 10.24
CA ILE A 27 -15.37 4.96 10.60
C ILE A 27 -14.35 3.92 10.13
N PHE A 28 -13.80 4.09 8.92
CA PHE A 28 -12.77 3.20 8.40
C PHE A 28 -11.52 3.21 9.28
N LEU A 29 -11.03 4.39 9.70
CA LEU A 29 -9.87 4.50 10.59
C LEU A 29 -10.11 3.83 11.96
N ILE A 30 -11.30 3.98 12.53
CA ILE A 30 -11.68 3.30 13.79
C ILE A 30 -11.68 1.77 13.60
N PHE A 31 -12.19 1.30 12.47
CA PHE A 31 -12.26 -0.13 12.16
C PHE A 31 -10.88 -0.73 11.87
N ILE A 32 -10.04 -0.04 11.08
CA ILE A 32 -8.76 -0.58 10.63
C ILE A 32 -7.68 -0.56 11.73
N LYS A 33 -7.75 0.40 12.67
CA LYS A 33 -6.73 0.59 13.72
C LYS A 33 -6.39 -0.70 14.49
N PRO A 34 -7.34 -1.44 15.09
CA PRO A 34 -7.01 -2.66 15.83
C PRO A 34 -6.40 -3.75 14.94
N ILE A 35 -6.72 -3.75 13.65
CA ILE A 35 -6.16 -4.71 12.68
C ILE A 35 -4.69 -4.37 12.42
N LEU A 36 -4.37 -3.09 12.25
CA LEU A 36 -2.99 -2.63 12.06
C LEU A 36 -2.13 -2.90 13.30
N GLU A 37 -2.65 -2.64 14.49
CA GLU A 37 -1.98 -2.93 15.76
C GLU A 37 -1.71 -4.44 15.93
N GLU A 38 -2.66 -5.30 15.56
CA GLU A 38 -2.47 -6.75 15.56
C GLU A 38 -1.41 -7.18 14.53
N MET A 39 -1.43 -6.59 13.32
CA MET A 39 -0.44 -6.86 12.28
C MET A 39 0.97 -6.47 12.72
N GLU A 40 1.15 -5.26 13.22
CA GLU A 40 2.44 -4.74 13.66
C GLU A 40 3.01 -5.58 14.80
N SER A 41 2.22 -5.84 15.83
CA SER A 41 2.63 -6.64 16.98
C SER A 41 3.05 -8.06 16.57
N LYS A 42 2.27 -8.71 15.71
CA LYS A 42 2.54 -10.08 15.29
C LYS A 42 3.73 -10.16 14.36
N LEU A 43 3.86 -9.25 13.41
CA LEU A 43 5.01 -9.19 12.50
C LEU A 43 6.32 -8.89 13.25
N THR A 44 6.30 -7.96 14.19
CA THR A 44 7.46 -7.65 15.03
C THR A 44 7.92 -8.87 15.84
N ALA A 45 6.97 -9.59 16.45
CA ALA A 45 7.27 -10.79 17.23
C ALA A 45 7.82 -11.92 16.37
N GLU A 46 7.25 -12.16 15.18
CA GLU A 46 7.64 -13.27 14.31
C GLU A 46 8.96 -13.00 13.57
N LEU A 47 9.19 -11.78 13.11
CA LEU A 47 10.35 -11.41 12.30
C LEU A 47 11.53 -10.90 13.12
N GLN A 48 11.31 -10.57 14.39
CA GLN A 48 12.31 -10.00 15.31
C GLN A 48 13.06 -8.80 14.68
N THR A 49 12.32 -7.93 14.03
CA THR A 49 12.85 -6.74 13.34
C THR A 49 11.86 -5.59 13.44
N ASP A 50 12.32 -4.37 13.16
CA ASP A 50 11.46 -3.20 13.16
C ASP A 50 10.48 -3.26 11.98
N ILE A 51 9.21 -3.10 12.29
CA ILE A 51 8.11 -3.09 11.32
C ILE A 51 7.48 -1.70 11.33
N GLU A 52 7.19 -1.20 10.15
CA GLU A 52 6.44 0.05 9.96
C GLU A 52 5.23 -0.24 9.09
N ILE A 53 4.04 0.09 9.57
CA ILE A 53 2.81 -0.05 8.79
C ILE A 53 2.22 1.32 8.53
N SER A 54 2.15 1.70 7.26
CA SER A 54 1.60 2.98 6.80
C SER A 54 0.32 2.75 6.01
N PRO A 55 -0.86 2.91 6.62
CA PRO A 55 -2.13 2.83 5.92
C PRO A 55 -2.46 4.15 5.22
N TYR A 56 -3.06 4.07 4.03
CA TYR A 56 -3.60 5.20 3.31
C TYR A 56 -4.90 4.83 2.62
N VAL A 57 -6.02 5.11 3.26
CA VAL A 57 -7.37 4.72 2.83
C VAL A 57 -7.44 3.20 2.64
N ASP A 58 -7.54 2.72 1.40
CA ASP A 58 -7.59 1.30 1.01
C ASP A 58 -6.21 0.71 0.68
N ASP A 59 -5.18 1.55 0.56
CA ASP A 59 -3.80 1.13 0.34
C ASP A 59 -3.05 0.96 1.68
N MET A 60 -2.18 -0.04 1.76
CA MET A 60 -1.34 -0.29 2.93
C MET A 60 0.09 -0.61 2.50
N LEU A 61 1.05 0.03 3.14
CA LEU A 61 2.47 -0.28 3.01
C LEU A 61 2.96 -0.95 4.29
N VAL A 62 3.64 -2.08 4.14
CA VAL A 62 4.33 -2.76 5.25
C VAL A 62 5.83 -2.69 4.99
N GLY A 63 6.52 -1.92 5.81
CA GLY A 63 7.97 -1.77 5.79
C GLY A 63 8.65 -2.72 6.76
N ILE A 64 9.69 -3.43 6.32
CA ILE A 64 10.53 -4.30 7.14
C ILE A 64 11.94 -3.73 7.13
N LEU A 65 12.43 -3.28 8.28
CA LEU A 65 13.75 -2.70 8.43
C LEU A 65 14.75 -3.72 9.00
N ASP A 66 15.47 -4.41 8.12
CA ASP A 66 16.48 -5.38 8.52
C ASP A 66 17.86 -4.72 8.72
N LYS A 67 18.15 -4.33 9.97
CA LYS A 67 19.41 -3.67 10.34
C LYS A 67 20.60 -4.62 10.28
N ASP A 68 20.39 -5.88 10.60
CA ASP A 68 21.49 -6.83 10.79
C ASP A 68 21.99 -7.49 9.50
N LYS A 69 21.25 -7.38 8.40
CA LYS A 69 21.56 -7.99 7.09
C LYS A 69 21.88 -9.49 7.15
N LYS A 70 21.63 -10.15 8.27
CA LYS A 70 22.01 -11.54 8.55
C LYS A 70 20.93 -12.55 8.17
N GLY A 71 19.74 -12.11 7.87
CA GLY A 71 18.61 -12.98 7.54
C GLY A 71 18.39 -13.10 6.03
N ASP A 72 17.71 -14.18 5.64
CA ASP A 72 17.15 -14.30 4.30
C ASP A 72 15.93 -13.35 4.18
N MET A 73 16.12 -12.19 3.58
CA MET A 73 15.06 -11.20 3.36
C MET A 73 13.85 -11.82 2.65
N LYS A 74 14.09 -12.77 1.75
CA LYS A 74 13.01 -13.48 1.06
C LYS A 74 12.16 -14.30 2.01
N ALA A 75 12.79 -14.99 2.95
CA ALA A 75 12.07 -15.75 3.98
C ALA A 75 11.25 -14.81 4.86
N LYS A 76 11.82 -13.66 5.30
CA LYS A 76 11.10 -12.63 6.08
C LYS A 76 9.91 -12.07 5.31
N LEU A 77 10.07 -11.75 4.04
CA LEU A 77 8.98 -11.24 3.18
C LEU A 77 7.87 -12.28 3.00
N ASN A 78 8.22 -13.53 2.76
CA ASN A 78 7.23 -14.62 2.66
C ASN A 78 6.46 -14.79 3.98
N GLN A 79 7.17 -14.79 5.11
CA GLN A 79 6.53 -14.88 6.42
C GLN A 79 5.59 -13.69 6.67
N ALA A 80 6.05 -12.47 6.38
CA ALA A 80 5.22 -11.28 6.50
C ALA A 80 3.94 -11.38 5.66
N ASN A 81 4.07 -11.82 4.40
CA ASN A 81 2.93 -12.02 3.52
C ASN A 81 1.93 -13.04 4.07
N MET A 82 2.42 -14.15 4.62
CA MET A 82 1.56 -15.17 5.23
C MET A 82 0.80 -14.59 6.43
N THR A 83 1.49 -13.87 7.31
CA THR A 83 0.91 -13.28 8.52
C THR A 83 -0.11 -12.20 8.18
N VAL A 84 0.19 -11.30 7.24
CA VAL A 84 -0.75 -10.27 6.77
C VAL A 84 -2.02 -10.92 6.19
N ASN A 85 -1.87 -11.95 5.33
CA ASN A 85 -3.02 -12.65 4.75
C ASN A 85 -3.86 -13.39 5.82
N GLN A 86 -3.23 -13.98 6.82
CA GLN A 86 -3.94 -14.64 7.93
C GLN A 86 -4.77 -13.65 8.74
N ILE A 87 -4.19 -12.49 9.08
CA ILE A 87 -4.90 -11.46 9.84
C ILE A 87 -6.02 -10.86 9.01
N ALA A 88 -5.76 -10.56 7.73
CA ALA A 88 -6.80 -10.07 6.83
C ALA A 88 -7.97 -11.04 6.70
N ALA A 89 -7.69 -12.34 6.56
CA ALA A 89 -8.73 -13.37 6.51
C ALA A 89 -9.53 -13.44 7.83
N LYS A 90 -8.87 -13.35 8.99
CA LYS A 90 -9.52 -13.32 10.31
C LYS A 90 -10.51 -12.15 10.42
N TRP A 91 -10.15 -10.99 9.88
CA TRP A 91 -10.98 -9.79 9.91
C TRP A 91 -11.89 -9.64 8.69
N THR A 92 -11.94 -10.64 7.82
CA THR A 92 -12.75 -10.65 6.58
C THR A 92 -12.42 -9.49 5.65
N LEU A 93 -11.15 -9.05 5.65
CA LEU A 93 -10.64 -8.02 4.75
C LEU A 93 -10.23 -8.65 3.41
N PRO A 94 -10.80 -8.24 2.29
CA PRO A 94 -10.37 -8.71 0.99
C PRO A 94 -9.04 -8.09 0.61
N ILE A 95 -7.99 -8.92 0.43
CA ILE A 95 -6.72 -8.49 -0.16
C ILE A 95 -6.69 -8.94 -1.62
N GLU A 96 -6.54 -7.99 -2.54
CA GLU A 96 -6.37 -8.28 -3.96
C GLU A 96 -4.94 -8.73 -4.23
N LYS A 97 -4.74 -10.04 -4.39
CA LYS A 97 -3.41 -10.64 -4.57
C LYS A 97 -2.66 -10.09 -5.78
N ASP A 98 -3.36 -9.75 -6.85
CA ASP A 98 -2.76 -9.24 -8.09
C ASP A 98 -2.22 -7.81 -7.95
N LYS A 99 -2.68 -7.07 -6.94
CA LYS A 99 -2.19 -5.72 -6.62
C LYS A 99 -1.05 -5.71 -5.62
N HIS A 100 -0.83 -6.83 -4.94
CA HIS A 100 0.24 -6.94 -3.97
C HIS A 100 1.61 -6.92 -4.67
N LYS A 101 2.49 -6.01 -4.22
CA LYS A 101 3.83 -5.83 -4.78
C LYS A 101 4.84 -5.69 -3.67
N THR A 102 6.00 -6.28 -3.87
CA THR A 102 7.11 -6.20 -2.93
C THR A 102 8.31 -5.57 -3.63
N ILE A 103 8.96 -4.61 -2.96
CA ILE A 103 10.20 -3.99 -3.39
C ILE A 103 11.21 -4.06 -2.26
N VAL A 104 12.47 -4.31 -2.59
CA VAL A 104 13.58 -4.32 -1.63
C VAL A 104 14.47 -3.12 -1.91
N PHE A 105 14.60 -2.24 -0.92
CA PHE A 105 15.46 -1.07 -1.01
C PHE A 105 16.90 -1.40 -0.59
N ASN A 106 17.86 -0.91 -1.35
CA ASN A 106 19.28 -1.01 -1.05
C ASN A 106 19.83 0.33 -0.56
N LEU A 107 19.59 0.68 0.70
CA LEU A 107 19.96 1.97 1.30
C LEU A 107 21.43 2.09 1.74
N GLY A 108 22.34 1.33 1.21
CA GLY A 108 23.72 1.39 1.69
C GLY A 108 24.74 0.62 0.89
N GLY A 109 25.01 1.04 -0.33
CA GLY A 109 26.11 0.48 -1.09
C GLY A 109 26.17 0.96 -2.53
N SER A 110 27.18 1.71 -2.85
CA SER A 110 27.73 1.95 -4.19
C SER A 110 28.13 0.62 -4.84
N GLY A 111 27.19 -0.20 -5.21
CA GLY A 111 27.47 -1.51 -5.76
C GLY A 111 26.35 -1.96 -6.68
N SER A 112 26.55 -1.75 -8.00
CA SER A 112 25.75 -2.40 -9.05
C SER A 112 26.00 -3.92 -9.08
N GLY A 113 25.94 -4.57 -7.91
CA GLY A 113 25.97 -6.01 -7.80
C GLY A 113 24.61 -6.53 -8.25
N LYS A 114 24.57 -7.13 -9.44
CA LYS A 114 23.45 -7.94 -9.91
C LYS A 114 23.15 -9.02 -8.85
N ARG A 115 22.30 -8.69 -7.87
CA ARG A 115 21.80 -9.70 -6.93
C ARG A 115 20.86 -10.62 -7.70
N LYS A 116 21.30 -11.86 -7.89
CA LYS A 116 20.58 -12.94 -8.60
C LYS A 116 19.27 -13.39 -7.93
N ASN A 117 18.89 -12.84 -6.78
CA ASN A 117 17.70 -13.21 -6.02
C ASN A 117 16.74 -12.02 -5.89
N ARG A 118 16.31 -11.44 -6.99
CA ARG A 118 15.26 -10.43 -7.00
C ARG A 118 13.95 -11.11 -6.67
N VAL A 119 13.38 -10.69 -5.55
CA VAL A 119 12.12 -11.21 -5.11
C VAL A 119 10.99 -10.46 -5.77
N GLU A 120 11.01 -9.57 -6.68
CA GLU A 120 9.74 -9.25 -7.30
C GLU A 120 9.68 -8.04 -8.24
N VAL A 121 9.78 -6.82 -7.85
CA VAL A 121 9.66 -5.72 -8.81
C VAL A 121 10.75 -4.68 -8.61
N GLU A 122 11.29 -4.19 -9.72
CA GLU A 122 12.28 -3.11 -9.69
C GLU A 122 11.65 -1.77 -9.32
N ARG A 123 10.34 -1.65 -9.48
CA ARG A 123 9.59 -0.42 -9.27
C ARG A 123 8.18 -0.71 -8.82
N VAL A 124 7.72 0.14 -7.91
CA VAL A 124 6.35 0.10 -7.41
C VAL A 124 5.74 1.50 -7.54
N LYS A 125 4.50 1.57 -8.00
CA LYS A 125 3.73 2.81 -7.92
C LYS A 125 2.90 2.79 -6.64
N TRP A 126 3.15 3.74 -5.74
CA TRP A 126 2.41 3.92 -4.50
C TRP A 126 2.04 5.39 -4.32
N LEU A 127 0.78 5.68 -4.04
CA LEU A 127 0.22 7.03 -3.87
C LEU A 127 0.63 8.02 -4.99
N GLY A 128 0.63 7.55 -6.24
CA GLY A 128 1.01 8.35 -7.40
C GLY A 128 2.52 8.50 -7.61
N ARG A 129 3.36 8.06 -6.68
CA ARG A 129 4.83 8.08 -6.81
C ARG A 129 5.34 6.74 -7.32
N ILE A 130 6.39 6.77 -8.12
CA ILE A 130 7.12 5.58 -8.55
C ILE A 130 8.34 5.47 -7.65
N LEU A 131 8.36 4.40 -6.84
CA LEU A 131 9.47 4.04 -5.97
C LEU A 131 10.34 3.02 -6.72
N ASP A 132 11.63 3.21 -6.71
CA ASP A 132 12.64 2.28 -7.19
C ASP A 132 13.52 1.77 -6.04
N GLU A 133 14.34 0.74 -6.29
CA GLU A 133 15.16 0.10 -5.27
C GLU A 133 16.24 1.01 -4.65
N THR A 134 16.58 2.13 -5.30
CA THR A 134 17.58 3.11 -4.85
C THR A 134 16.97 4.35 -4.21
N LEU A 135 15.66 4.55 -4.37
CA LEU A 135 14.94 5.76 -3.96
C LEU A 135 15.46 7.06 -4.61
N GLU A 136 16.09 6.96 -5.77
CA GLU A 136 16.56 8.13 -6.54
C GLU A 136 15.44 8.87 -7.25
N PHE A 137 14.27 8.23 -7.41
CA PHE A 137 13.08 8.79 -8.05
C PHE A 137 13.24 9.21 -9.52
N ASP A 138 14.32 8.82 -10.19
CA ASP A 138 14.60 9.17 -11.58
C ASP A 138 13.45 8.82 -12.53
N HIS A 139 12.86 7.65 -12.35
CA HIS A 139 11.72 7.20 -13.15
C HIS A 139 10.44 7.99 -12.87
N HIS A 140 10.26 8.42 -11.63
CA HIS A 140 9.17 9.30 -11.27
C HIS A 140 9.29 10.64 -11.99
N TRP A 141 10.45 11.27 -11.90
CA TRP A 141 10.74 12.54 -12.57
C TRP A 141 10.59 12.44 -14.07
N LYS A 142 11.19 11.44 -14.74
CA LYS A 142 11.04 11.21 -16.18
C LYS A 142 9.58 11.10 -16.58
N SER A 143 8.78 10.30 -15.87
CA SER A 143 7.35 10.14 -16.15
C SER A 143 6.57 11.44 -16.04
N HIS A 144 6.87 12.29 -15.05
CA HIS A 144 6.23 13.60 -14.90
C HIS A 144 6.67 14.61 -15.95
N MET A 145 7.95 14.64 -16.30
CA MET A 145 8.46 15.49 -17.37
C MET A 145 7.86 15.15 -18.73
N ASP A 146 7.70 13.86 -19.03
CA ASP A 146 7.09 13.42 -20.28
C ASP A 146 5.60 13.81 -20.36
N LYS A 147 4.87 13.72 -19.24
CA LYS A 147 3.50 14.22 -19.16
C LYS A 147 3.42 15.73 -19.37
N ALA A 148 4.30 16.48 -18.70
CA ALA A 148 4.36 17.95 -18.87
C ALA A 148 4.68 18.35 -20.31
N ARG A 149 5.65 17.68 -20.97
CA ARG A 149 5.98 17.92 -22.38
C ARG A 149 4.79 17.64 -23.30
N LYS A 150 4.06 16.55 -23.07
CA LYS A 150 2.85 16.22 -23.85
C LYS A 150 1.76 17.28 -23.69
N LEU A 151 1.54 17.77 -22.48
CA LEU A 151 0.57 18.85 -22.22
C LEU A 151 0.97 20.16 -22.88
N LEU A 152 2.25 20.55 -22.77
CA LEU A 152 2.77 21.75 -23.44
C LEU A 152 2.66 21.64 -24.96
N GLY A 153 2.96 20.47 -25.52
CA GLY A 153 2.80 20.24 -26.98
C GLY A 153 1.33 20.34 -27.44
N ALA A 154 0.39 19.86 -26.62
CA ALA A 154 -1.03 20.00 -26.91
C ALA A 154 -1.51 21.45 -26.84
N LEU A 155 -1.00 22.23 -25.87
CA LEU A 155 -1.35 23.66 -25.75
C LEU A 155 -0.75 24.50 -26.86
N SER A 156 0.47 24.23 -27.34
CA SER A 156 1.10 24.95 -28.45
C SER A 156 0.35 24.74 -29.79
N GLY A 157 -0.31 23.61 -29.97
CA GLY A 157 -1.16 23.33 -31.14
C GLY A 157 -2.48 24.12 -31.17
N ILE A 158 -2.96 24.61 -30.02
CA ILE A 158 -4.21 25.38 -29.92
C ILE A 158 -4.00 26.87 -30.24
N GLY A 159 -2.78 27.38 -30.09
CA GLY A 159 -2.46 28.81 -30.35
C GLY A 159 -2.06 29.14 -31.79
N SER A 160 -2.09 28.18 -32.71
CA SER A 160 -1.68 28.33 -34.11
C SER A 160 -2.84 28.21 -35.12
N SER A 161 -4.09 28.37 -34.63
CA SER A 161 -5.31 28.38 -35.47
C SER A 161 -5.84 29.79 -35.65
#